data_7f1bb84114c2aaf7de6854a78bc178d9
#
_entry.id   7f1bb84114c2aaf7de6854a78bc178d9
#
_cell.length_a   1.000
_cell.length_b   1.000
_cell.length_c   1.000
_cell.angle_alpha   90.00
_cell.angle_beta   90.00
_cell.angle_gamma   90.00
#
_symmetry.space_group_name_H-M   'P 1'
#
loop_
_entity.id
_entity.type
_entity.pdbx_description
1 polymer ?
#
loop_
_entity_poly.entity_id
_entity_poly.type
_entity_poly.pdbx_seq_one_letter_code
_entity_poly.pdbx_strand_id
1 'polypeptide(L)'
;LVGSEMCIRDRNLLSLFGKNQSVMFEMNHFKSIDELVKFFPTEQSCIDFLERQRWGDHVVSPYDPDSKVYKCKGNRYKCKNTGKYFNVRTNTIFENTKVSLRKWMLACYIVINAKKGVSSVQLAKFINVTQKTAWFMLQRIQNCFNIDASQCLNGEVEVDETYIGGLNKNRHSSKKVRNARGRSCKDKVPVFGMLQREGFVIAKVVSDTKAGTLLPIINDVVCPGSTIFSDEWYAYKDLDKNLYDHGVVYHKKGAYVIGDRHTNTIEGFWGHLKRTLKGVHHWVSRKHLQRYVDSSAFRYNTKHLSECERFDVLLQNIGHRLRYSQLKNVAA
;
A
#
# COMPACT_ATOMS: atom_id res chain seq x y z
N LEU A 1 27.41 -4.16 25.79
CA LEU A 1 27.17 -2.81 25.25
C LEU A 1 27.25 -2.84 23.74
N VAL A 2 26.17 -3.20 23.07
CA VAL A 2 25.97 -2.95 21.63
C VAL A 2 24.65 -2.21 21.56
N GLY A 3 24.72 -0.89 21.65
CA GLY A 3 23.64 -0.02 21.24
C GLY A 3 23.51 -0.16 19.73
N SER A 4 22.40 -0.74 19.27
CA SER A 4 22.06 -0.75 17.85
C SER A 4 21.82 0.69 17.43
N GLU A 5 22.81 1.32 16.81
CA GLU A 5 22.58 2.56 16.06
C GLU A 5 21.55 2.24 14.98
N MET A 6 20.34 2.74 15.18
CA MET A 6 19.29 2.66 14.18
C MET A 6 19.80 3.34 12.92
N CYS A 7 19.91 2.60 11.83
CA CYS A 7 20.45 3.08 10.58
C CYS A 7 19.73 4.38 10.14
N ILE A 8 20.48 5.32 9.56
CA ILE A 8 19.92 6.61 9.04
C ILE A 8 18.74 6.36 8.11
N ARG A 9 18.77 5.25 7.39
CA ARG A 9 17.69 4.74 6.53
C ARG A 9 16.41 4.43 7.32
N ASP A 10 16.53 3.81 8.50
CA ASP A 10 15.38 3.46 9.35
C ASP A 10 14.75 4.70 9.99
N ARG A 11 15.59 5.67 10.38
CA ARG A 11 15.12 6.96 10.90
C ARG A 11 14.31 7.74 9.85
N ASN A 12 14.77 7.78 8.61
CA ASN A 12 14.03 8.43 7.52
C ASN A 12 12.68 7.73 7.24
N LEU A 13 12.63 6.41 7.29
CA LEU A 13 11.38 5.66 7.10
C LEU A 13 10.36 5.95 8.19
N LEU A 14 10.80 6.02 9.44
CA LEU A 14 9.92 6.28 10.58
C LEU A 14 9.42 7.73 10.61
N SER A 15 10.26 8.69 10.21
CA SER A 15 9.86 10.10 10.05
C SER A 15 8.84 10.31 8.92
N LEU A 16 8.84 9.41 7.93
CA LEU A 16 7.95 9.42 6.78
C LEU A 16 6.50 9.01 7.11
N PHE A 17 6.31 8.19 8.15
CA PHE A 17 5.00 7.64 8.50
C PHE A 17 4.28 8.31 9.68
N GLY A 18 4.72 9.50 10.14
CA GLY A 18 3.92 10.33 11.03
C GLY A 18 4.53 10.72 12.38
N LYS A 19 3.98 11.79 12.94
CA LYS A 19 4.52 12.62 14.01
C LYS A 19 4.51 12.06 15.44
N ASN A 20 4.09 10.83 15.70
CA ASN A 20 4.01 10.28 17.05
C ASN A 20 5.13 9.28 17.35
N GLN A 21 6.36 9.77 17.47
CA GLN A 21 7.52 8.96 17.90
C GLN A 21 7.37 8.36 19.30
N SER A 22 6.58 8.97 20.20
CA SER A 22 6.44 8.51 21.58
C SER A 22 5.69 7.19 21.72
N VAL A 23 4.78 6.85 20.81
CA VAL A 23 4.00 5.61 20.84
C VAL A 23 4.76 4.43 20.23
N MET A 24 5.74 4.68 19.36
CA MET A 24 6.55 3.63 18.72
C MET A 24 7.49 2.90 19.68
N PHE A 25 7.94 3.53 20.75
CA PHE A 25 8.88 2.92 21.70
C PHE A 25 8.29 1.78 22.54
N GLU A 26 6.95 1.72 22.68
CA GLU A 26 6.27 0.68 23.48
C GLU A 26 5.93 -0.60 22.69
N MET A 27 6.17 -0.65 21.38
CA MET A 27 5.55 -1.63 20.48
C MET A 27 6.42 -2.82 20.05
N ASN A 28 7.53 -3.08 20.67
CA ASN A 28 8.31 -4.32 20.42
C ASN A 28 7.64 -5.57 21.07
N HIS A 29 6.30 -5.62 21.12
CA HIS A 29 5.59 -6.54 22.00
C HIS A 29 5.10 -7.83 21.35
N PHE A 30 5.08 -7.94 20.01
CA PHE A 30 4.68 -9.20 19.39
C PHE A 30 5.41 -9.49 18.06
N LYS A 31 6.01 -10.69 18.00
CA LYS A 31 6.70 -11.23 16.81
C LYS A 31 5.92 -12.39 16.17
N SER A 32 4.82 -12.79 16.79
CA SER A 32 4.02 -13.93 16.35
C SER A 32 2.53 -13.67 16.53
N ILE A 33 1.70 -14.51 15.88
CA ILE A 33 0.23 -14.48 16.08
C ILE A 33 -0.15 -14.78 17.51
N ASP A 34 0.57 -15.70 18.17
CA ASP A 34 0.30 -16.06 19.58
C ASP A 34 0.55 -14.87 20.50
N GLU A 35 1.65 -14.17 20.32
CA GLU A 35 1.96 -12.95 21.08
C GLU A 35 0.97 -11.82 20.80
N LEU A 36 0.54 -11.64 19.52
CA LEU A 36 -0.51 -10.69 19.18
C LEU A 36 -1.82 -10.99 19.91
N VAL A 37 -2.22 -12.26 19.97
CA VAL A 37 -3.44 -12.69 20.68
C VAL A 37 -3.34 -12.46 22.17
N LYS A 38 -2.16 -12.68 22.78
CA LYS A 38 -1.87 -12.38 24.18
C LYS A 38 -1.86 -10.87 24.44
N PHE A 39 -1.35 -10.07 23.52
CA PHE A 39 -1.34 -8.61 23.62
C PHE A 39 -2.76 -8.01 23.51
N PHE A 40 -3.64 -8.61 22.70
CA PHE A 40 -5.04 -8.23 22.56
C PHE A 40 -6.01 -9.29 23.14
N PRO A 41 -6.03 -9.53 24.45
CA PRO A 41 -6.83 -10.60 25.05
C PRO A 41 -8.34 -10.32 24.97
N THR A 42 -8.75 -9.04 24.98
CA THR A 42 -10.16 -8.63 25.02
C THR A 42 -10.47 -7.59 23.92
N GLU A 43 -11.74 -7.35 23.67
CA GLU A 43 -12.18 -6.24 22.82
C GLU A 43 -11.78 -4.89 23.42
N GLN A 44 -11.85 -4.78 24.76
CA GLN A 44 -11.48 -3.56 25.46
C GLN A 44 -10.00 -3.22 25.29
N SER A 45 -9.10 -4.20 25.37
CA SER A 45 -7.66 -3.97 25.14
C SER A 45 -7.37 -3.41 23.74
N CYS A 46 -8.14 -3.84 22.71
CA CYS A 46 -8.04 -3.27 21.37
C CYS A 46 -8.53 -1.81 21.32
N ILE A 47 -9.59 -1.50 22.06
CA ILE A 47 -10.15 -0.14 22.11
C ILE A 47 -9.16 0.79 22.80
N ASP A 48 -8.67 0.43 23.97
CA ASP A 48 -7.73 1.23 24.77
C ASP A 48 -6.43 1.51 23.98
N PHE A 49 -5.95 0.49 23.28
CA PHE A 49 -4.79 0.61 22.41
C PHE A 49 -5.02 1.60 21.25
N LEU A 50 -6.14 1.45 20.51
CA LEU A 50 -6.48 2.36 19.41
C LEU A 50 -6.78 3.78 19.88
N GLU A 51 -7.38 3.96 21.07
CA GLU A 51 -7.61 5.28 21.67
C GLU A 51 -6.28 5.98 21.97
N ARG A 52 -5.34 5.26 22.61
CA ARG A 52 -4.00 5.78 22.87
C ARG A 52 -3.27 6.16 21.58
N GLN A 53 -3.31 5.28 20.57
CA GLN A 53 -2.63 5.52 19.30
C GLN A 53 -3.22 6.70 18.52
N ARG A 54 -4.55 6.84 18.50
CA ARG A 54 -5.22 7.89 17.72
C ARG A 54 -5.20 9.25 18.40
N TRP A 55 -5.30 9.28 19.70
CA TRP A 55 -5.58 10.49 20.46
C TRP A 55 -4.54 10.79 21.54
N GLY A 56 -3.70 9.82 21.91
CA GLY A 56 -2.81 9.97 23.04
C GLY A 56 -3.60 10.24 24.33
N ASP A 57 -3.24 11.30 25.03
CA ASP A 57 -3.88 11.70 26.27
C ASP A 57 -5.16 12.53 26.07
N HIS A 58 -5.38 13.05 24.87
CA HIS A 58 -6.48 13.96 24.58
C HIS A 58 -7.35 13.47 23.43
N VAL A 59 -8.59 13.10 23.77
CA VAL A 59 -9.56 12.63 22.76
C VAL A 59 -10.01 13.81 21.90
N VAL A 60 -9.80 13.69 20.61
CA VAL A 60 -10.15 14.70 19.60
C VAL A 60 -11.37 14.27 18.79
N SER A 61 -12.33 15.16 18.61
CA SER A 61 -13.51 14.90 17.81
C SER A 61 -13.18 14.86 16.32
N PRO A 62 -13.61 13.83 15.57
CA PRO A 62 -13.45 13.78 14.11
C PRO A 62 -14.38 14.73 13.36
N TYR A 63 -15.27 15.43 14.05
CA TYR A 63 -16.23 16.38 13.47
C TYR A 63 -15.85 17.83 13.68
N ASP A 64 -15.11 18.10 14.76
CA ASP A 64 -14.64 19.42 15.15
C ASP A 64 -13.47 19.22 16.11
N PRO A 65 -12.21 19.37 15.65
CA PRO A 65 -11.01 19.13 16.47
C PRO A 65 -10.90 20.04 17.69
N ASP A 66 -11.42 21.26 17.59
CA ASP A 66 -11.32 22.29 18.65
C ASP A 66 -12.45 22.17 19.69
N SER A 67 -13.40 21.26 19.46
CA SER A 67 -14.54 21.08 20.33
C SER A 67 -14.20 20.30 21.59
N LYS A 68 -14.72 20.77 22.72
CA LYS A 68 -14.72 19.94 23.96
C LYS A 68 -15.45 18.62 23.73
N VAL A 69 -14.85 17.55 24.27
CA VAL A 69 -15.36 16.17 24.14
C VAL A 69 -15.79 15.65 25.50
N TYR A 70 -16.93 15.00 25.56
CA TYR A 70 -17.44 14.34 26.74
C TYR A 70 -17.39 12.82 26.58
N LYS A 71 -16.82 12.10 27.55
CA LYS A 71 -16.86 10.64 27.62
C LYS A 71 -18.25 10.17 28.02
N CYS A 72 -18.82 9.22 27.28
CA CYS A 72 -20.14 8.66 27.49
C CYS A 72 -20.04 7.15 27.78
N LYS A 73 -21.16 6.54 28.22
CA LYS A 73 -21.22 5.08 28.43
C LYS A 73 -20.94 4.30 27.14
N GLY A 74 -20.31 3.13 27.26
CA GLY A 74 -20.09 2.19 26.16
C GLY A 74 -19.01 2.63 25.16
N ASN A 75 -17.89 3.15 25.64
CA ASN A 75 -16.74 3.57 24.81
C ASN A 75 -17.14 4.56 23.69
N ARG A 76 -18.05 5.48 24.02
CA ARG A 76 -18.50 6.55 23.14
C ARG A 76 -18.11 7.91 23.68
N TYR A 77 -17.95 8.85 22.78
CA TYR A 77 -17.65 10.25 23.06
C TYR A 77 -18.67 11.13 22.38
N LYS A 78 -18.93 12.30 22.92
CA LYS A 78 -19.85 13.30 22.37
C LYS A 78 -19.08 14.59 22.10
N CYS A 79 -19.11 15.10 20.90
CA CYS A 79 -18.62 16.41 20.51
C CYS A 79 -19.60 17.48 21.02
N LYS A 80 -19.13 18.44 21.79
CA LYS A 80 -19.97 19.53 22.34
C LYS A 80 -20.60 20.36 21.25
N ASN A 81 -19.78 20.87 20.32
CA ASN A 81 -20.23 21.85 19.34
C ASN A 81 -21.20 21.25 18.30
N THR A 82 -20.96 20.00 17.86
CA THR A 82 -21.80 19.35 16.84
C THR A 82 -22.88 18.45 17.43
N GLY A 83 -22.85 18.14 18.72
CA GLY A 83 -23.77 17.20 19.39
C GLY A 83 -23.63 15.75 18.95
N LYS A 84 -22.74 15.44 17.99
CA LYS A 84 -22.59 14.11 17.40
C LYS A 84 -21.79 13.17 18.31
N TYR A 85 -22.18 11.89 18.29
CA TYR A 85 -21.47 10.83 18.98
C TYR A 85 -20.43 10.19 18.07
N PHE A 86 -19.30 9.79 18.63
CA PHE A 86 -18.25 9.07 17.95
C PHE A 86 -17.57 8.08 18.89
N ASN A 87 -16.72 7.24 18.36
CA ASN A 87 -15.86 6.31 19.10
C ASN A 87 -14.55 6.11 18.32
N VAL A 88 -13.66 5.27 18.85
CA VAL A 88 -12.37 4.98 18.26
C VAL A 88 -12.44 4.43 16.82
N ARG A 89 -13.56 3.84 16.41
CA ARG A 89 -13.78 3.30 15.06
C ARG A 89 -14.22 4.36 14.05
N THR A 90 -14.74 5.50 14.51
CA THR A 90 -15.31 6.55 13.64
C THR A 90 -14.25 7.10 12.69
N ASN A 91 -14.58 7.22 11.40
CA ASN A 91 -13.71 7.63 10.31
C ASN A 91 -12.46 6.76 10.12
N THR A 92 -12.52 5.49 10.53
CA THR A 92 -11.44 4.52 10.31
C THR A 92 -11.91 3.36 9.43
N ILE A 93 -10.97 2.49 9.08
CA ILE A 93 -11.30 1.24 8.38
C ILE A 93 -12.22 0.32 9.19
N PHE A 94 -12.32 0.53 10.51
CA PHE A 94 -13.17 -0.24 11.43
C PHE A 94 -14.60 0.29 11.55
N GLU A 95 -14.91 1.40 10.92
CA GLU A 95 -16.21 2.04 11.06
C GLU A 95 -17.34 1.19 10.46
N ASN A 96 -18.50 1.20 11.14
CA ASN A 96 -19.70 0.46 10.76
C ASN A 96 -19.44 -1.04 10.50
N THR A 97 -18.59 -1.66 11.31
CA THR A 97 -18.35 -3.10 11.28
C THR A 97 -19.03 -3.81 12.45
N LYS A 98 -19.59 -4.99 12.16
CA LYS A 98 -20.06 -5.93 13.20
C LYS A 98 -18.96 -6.90 13.65
N VAL A 99 -17.82 -6.91 12.95
CA VAL A 99 -16.66 -7.73 13.29
C VAL A 99 -15.94 -7.12 14.48
N SER A 100 -15.54 -7.93 15.45
CA SER A 100 -14.79 -7.49 16.65
C SER A 100 -13.43 -6.91 16.26
N LEU A 101 -12.93 -5.94 17.04
CA LEU A 101 -11.60 -5.36 16.82
C LEU A 101 -10.49 -6.41 16.96
N ARG A 102 -10.64 -7.39 17.85
CA ARG A 102 -9.69 -8.51 17.94
C ARG A 102 -9.51 -9.23 16.59
N LYS A 103 -10.60 -9.52 15.89
CA LYS A 103 -10.53 -10.12 14.54
C LYS A 103 -9.94 -9.17 13.51
N TRP A 104 -10.16 -7.86 13.68
CA TRP A 104 -9.53 -6.85 12.82
C TRP A 104 -8.02 -6.76 13.04
N MET A 105 -7.54 -6.75 14.30
CA MET A 105 -6.10 -6.75 14.61
C MET A 105 -5.42 -7.98 14.02
N LEU A 106 -6.03 -9.16 14.19
CA LEU A 106 -5.54 -10.39 13.58
C LEU A 106 -5.53 -10.33 12.05
N ALA A 107 -6.60 -9.81 11.43
CA ALA A 107 -6.65 -9.64 9.97
C ALA A 107 -5.56 -8.68 9.47
N CYS A 108 -5.36 -7.54 10.13
CA CYS A 108 -4.31 -6.58 9.80
C CYS A 108 -2.94 -7.27 9.87
N TYR A 109 -2.62 -7.94 10.98
CA TYR A 109 -1.36 -8.64 11.16
C TYR A 109 -1.09 -9.69 10.07
N ILE A 110 -2.08 -10.54 9.76
CA ILE A 110 -1.96 -11.57 8.72
C ILE A 110 -1.71 -10.94 7.36
N VAL A 111 -2.47 -9.89 7.01
CA VAL A 111 -2.41 -9.28 5.67
C VAL A 111 -1.05 -8.62 5.43
N ILE A 112 -0.48 -7.93 6.41
CA ILE A 112 0.80 -7.23 6.24
C ILE A 112 2.00 -8.18 6.26
N ASN A 113 1.96 -9.24 7.08
CA ASN A 113 3.10 -10.14 7.27
C ASN A 113 3.13 -11.34 6.31
N ALA A 114 2.03 -11.62 5.60
CA ALA A 114 2.02 -12.64 4.56
C ALA A 114 2.88 -12.20 3.36
N LYS A 115 4.07 -12.79 3.18
CA LYS A 115 5.07 -12.41 2.14
C LYS A 115 4.49 -12.28 0.73
N LYS A 116 3.56 -13.16 0.35
CA LYS A 116 2.86 -13.16 -0.95
C LYS A 116 1.41 -12.64 -0.85
N GLY A 117 1.02 -12.10 0.32
CA GLY A 117 -0.37 -11.73 0.57
C GLY A 117 -1.25 -12.93 0.94
N VAL A 118 -2.52 -12.66 1.19
CA VAL A 118 -3.53 -13.66 1.58
C VAL A 118 -4.78 -13.49 0.74
N SER A 119 -5.39 -14.60 0.32
CA SER A 119 -6.68 -14.56 -0.37
C SER A 119 -7.83 -14.31 0.62
N SER A 120 -8.93 -13.71 0.14
CA SER A 120 -10.12 -13.51 0.98
C SER A 120 -10.73 -14.80 1.50
N VAL A 121 -10.58 -15.91 0.77
CA VAL A 121 -11.03 -17.24 1.20
C VAL A 121 -10.19 -17.75 2.38
N GLN A 122 -8.89 -17.60 2.29
CA GLN A 122 -7.96 -18.01 3.35
C GLN A 122 -8.10 -17.12 4.59
N LEU A 123 -8.17 -15.80 4.40
CA LEU A 123 -8.39 -14.85 5.49
C LEU A 123 -9.70 -15.15 6.23
N ALA A 124 -10.79 -15.46 5.50
CA ALA A 124 -12.08 -15.83 6.09
C ALA A 124 -11.97 -17.01 7.05
N LYS A 125 -11.21 -18.03 6.66
CA LYS A 125 -10.96 -19.21 7.50
C LYS A 125 -10.13 -18.87 8.74
N PHE A 126 -9.08 -18.07 8.59
CA PHE A 126 -8.20 -17.70 9.71
C PHE A 126 -8.90 -16.89 10.81
N ILE A 127 -9.80 -15.97 10.43
CA ILE A 127 -10.49 -15.10 11.40
C ILE A 127 -11.94 -15.52 11.66
N ASN A 128 -12.38 -16.65 11.09
CA ASN A 128 -13.74 -17.18 11.23
C ASN A 128 -14.83 -16.13 10.94
N VAL A 129 -14.88 -15.72 9.66
CA VAL A 129 -15.91 -14.84 9.09
C VAL A 129 -16.31 -15.35 7.70
N THR A 130 -17.38 -14.81 7.12
CA THR A 130 -17.74 -15.14 5.74
C THR A 130 -16.70 -14.60 4.75
N GLN A 131 -16.50 -15.28 3.61
CA GLN A 131 -15.58 -14.83 2.56
C GLN A 131 -15.89 -13.40 2.08
N LYS A 132 -17.17 -13.06 1.95
CA LYS A 132 -17.61 -11.72 1.56
C LYS A 132 -17.17 -10.66 2.57
N THR A 133 -17.27 -10.96 3.87
CA THR A 133 -16.79 -10.09 4.95
C THR A 133 -15.27 -9.96 4.90
N ALA A 134 -14.54 -11.07 4.80
CA ALA A 134 -13.08 -11.07 4.72
C ALA A 134 -12.57 -10.31 3.48
N TRP A 135 -13.27 -10.45 2.32
CA TRP A 135 -12.93 -9.67 1.13
C TRP A 135 -13.07 -8.17 1.36
N PHE A 136 -14.17 -7.76 2.00
CA PHE A 136 -14.36 -6.33 2.30
C PHE A 136 -13.34 -5.81 3.34
N MET A 137 -13.01 -6.61 4.34
CA MET A 137 -11.94 -6.28 5.29
C MET A 137 -10.60 -6.14 4.56
N LEU A 138 -10.27 -7.08 3.68
CA LEU A 138 -9.05 -7.04 2.88
C LEU A 138 -8.96 -5.76 2.03
N GLN A 139 -10.06 -5.37 1.36
CA GLN A 139 -10.10 -4.14 0.57
C GLN A 139 -9.90 -2.88 1.43
N ARG A 140 -10.43 -2.85 2.66
CA ARG A 140 -10.23 -1.75 3.61
C ARG A 140 -8.79 -1.67 4.09
N ILE A 141 -8.17 -2.81 4.42
CA ILE A 141 -6.76 -2.88 4.84
C ILE A 141 -5.86 -2.45 3.68
N GLN A 142 -6.10 -2.96 2.48
CA GLN A 142 -5.32 -2.58 1.30
C GLN A 142 -5.43 -1.09 0.94
N ASN A 143 -6.54 -0.45 1.28
CA ASN A 143 -6.71 0.99 1.07
C ASN A 143 -5.80 1.85 1.98
N CYS A 144 -5.24 1.26 3.05
CA CYS A 144 -4.27 1.92 3.93
C CYS A 144 -2.83 1.82 3.42
N PHE A 145 -2.58 1.09 2.35
CA PHE A 145 -1.24 0.88 1.80
C PHE A 145 -0.83 1.95 0.78
N ASN A 146 -1.75 2.82 0.42
CA ASN A 146 -1.41 3.97 -0.40
C ASN A 146 -0.47 4.87 0.40
N ILE A 147 0.81 4.80 0.07
CA ILE A 147 1.82 5.71 0.61
C ILE A 147 1.59 7.03 -0.12
N ASP A 148 1.24 8.06 0.64
CA ASP A 148 1.06 9.39 0.08
C ASP A 148 2.30 9.78 -0.73
N ALA A 149 2.06 10.22 -1.98
CA ALA A 149 3.10 10.72 -2.89
C ALA A 149 3.76 12.03 -2.42
N SER A 150 3.60 12.40 -1.15
CA SER A 150 4.34 13.50 -0.51
C SER A 150 5.85 13.25 -0.45
N GLN A 151 6.28 12.02 -0.79
CA GLN A 151 7.67 11.64 -0.85
C GLN A 151 8.14 11.56 -2.29
N CYS A 152 9.01 12.48 -2.59
CA CYS A 152 9.75 12.54 -3.82
C CYS A 152 10.84 11.45 -3.81
N LEU A 153 10.88 10.60 -4.81
CA LEU A 153 11.98 9.67 -5.03
C LEU A 153 13.21 10.46 -5.50
N ASN A 154 14.38 10.17 -4.95
CA ASN A 154 15.61 10.90 -5.25
C ASN A 154 16.78 9.96 -5.58
N GLY A 155 17.87 10.54 -6.07
CA GLY A 155 19.06 9.80 -6.46
C GLY A 155 18.82 8.97 -7.73
N GLU A 156 19.13 7.68 -7.71
CA GLU A 156 18.97 6.77 -8.85
C GLU A 156 17.58 6.12 -8.84
N VAL A 157 16.77 6.41 -9.86
CA VAL A 157 15.39 5.95 -9.97
C VAL A 157 15.22 5.11 -11.25
N GLU A 158 14.87 3.85 -11.08
CA GLU A 158 14.49 2.96 -12.19
C GLU A 158 13.01 3.15 -12.55
N VAL A 159 12.69 3.32 -13.81
CA VAL A 159 11.30 3.43 -14.31
C VAL A 159 11.03 2.36 -15.35
N ASP A 160 9.88 1.70 -15.25
CA ASP A 160 9.46 0.64 -16.18
C ASP A 160 7.93 0.45 -16.13
N GLU A 161 7.37 -0.18 -17.14
CA GLU A 161 5.97 -0.56 -17.21
C GLU A 161 5.79 -2.07 -17.23
N THR A 162 4.75 -2.51 -16.56
CA THR A 162 4.29 -3.89 -16.66
C THR A 162 2.82 -3.96 -17.03
N TYR A 163 2.43 -5.07 -17.66
CA TYR A 163 1.06 -5.29 -18.14
C TYR A 163 0.42 -6.44 -17.36
N ILE A 164 -0.65 -6.13 -16.64
CA ILE A 164 -1.39 -7.08 -15.82
C ILE A 164 -2.67 -7.50 -16.54
N GLY A 165 -2.85 -8.80 -16.72
CA GLY A 165 -4.02 -9.39 -17.37
C GLY A 165 -3.79 -10.85 -17.75
N GLY A 166 -4.85 -11.54 -18.11
CA GLY A 166 -4.78 -12.92 -18.60
C GLY A 166 -4.25 -13.01 -20.03
N LEU A 167 -3.83 -14.20 -20.42
CA LEU A 167 -3.44 -14.48 -21.82
C LEU A 167 -4.70 -14.51 -22.69
N ASN A 168 -4.71 -13.75 -23.77
CA ASN A 168 -5.84 -13.68 -24.71
C ASN A 168 -6.19 -15.06 -25.31
N LYS A 169 -5.18 -15.95 -25.48
CA LYS A 169 -5.40 -17.32 -25.95
C LYS A 169 -6.31 -18.14 -25.03
N ASN A 170 -6.30 -17.86 -23.73
CA ASN A 170 -7.08 -18.56 -22.71
C ASN A 170 -8.51 -18.02 -22.54
N ARG A 171 -8.89 -16.98 -23.28
CA ARG A 171 -10.25 -16.42 -23.24
C ARG A 171 -11.20 -17.24 -24.10
N HIS A 172 -12.46 -17.26 -23.68
CA HIS A 172 -13.53 -17.79 -24.53
C HIS A 172 -13.53 -17.08 -25.90
N SER A 173 -13.86 -17.79 -26.98
CA SER A 173 -13.81 -17.28 -28.37
C SER A 173 -14.54 -15.94 -28.53
N SER A 174 -15.71 -15.80 -27.94
CA SER A 174 -16.52 -14.56 -27.96
C SER A 174 -15.89 -13.36 -27.20
N LYS A 175 -14.91 -13.62 -26.31
CA LYS A 175 -14.22 -12.60 -25.48
C LYS A 175 -12.79 -12.37 -25.93
N LYS A 176 -12.34 -12.99 -27.01
CA LYS A 176 -10.99 -12.75 -27.57
C LYS A 176 -10.92 -11.37 -28.20
N VAL A 177 -9.88 -10.63 -27.84
CA VAL A 177 -9.61 -9.29 -28.38
C VAL A 177 -8.69 -9.44 -29.59
N ARG A 178 -9.09 -8.92 -30.75
CA ARG A 178 -8.28 -8.93 -31.98
C ARG A 178 -7.05 -8.01 -31.81
N ASN A 179 -5.90 -8.44 -32.36
CA ASN A 179 -4.64 -7.70 -32.30
C ASN A 179 -4.13 -7.38 -30.89
N ALA A 180 -4.47 -8.20 -29.88
CA ALA A 180 -3.96 -8.09 -28.53
C ALA A 180 -2.74 -9.00 -28.34
N ARG A 181 -1.54 -8.48 -28.67
CA ARG A 181 -0.25 -9.18 -28.50
C ARG A 181 0.65 -8.42 -27.52
N GLY A 182 1.45 -9.15 -26.73
CA GLY A 182 2.51 -8.57 -25.89
C GLY A 182 2.03 -7.45 -24.94
N ARG A 183 2.47 -6.23 -25.20
CA ARG A 183 2.23 -4.99 -24.43
C ARG A 183 0.91 -4.30 -24.81
N SER A 184 -0.11 -5.01 -25.29
CA SER A 184 -1.37 -4.40 -25.72
C SER A 184 -2.21 -3.95 -24.53
N CYS A 185 -2.55 -2.67 -24.44
CA CYS A 185 -3.50 -2.11 -23.46
C CYS A 185 -4.96 -2.51 -23.73
N LYS A 186 -5.27 -3.14 -24.89
CA LYS A 186 -6.63 -3.55 -25.23
C LYS A 186 -7.17 -4.67 -24.34
N ASP A 187 -6.30 -5.55 -23.87
CA ASP A 187 -6.67 -6.73 -23.07
C ASP A 187 -5.94 -6.82 -21.72
N LYS A 188 -4.96 -5.95 -21.49
CA LYS A 188 -4.18 -5.86 -20.25
C LYS A 188 -4.24 -4.44 -19.69
N VAL A 189 -4.00 -4.35 -18.41
CA VAL A 189 -3.93 -3.09 -17.69
C VAL A 189 -2.47 -2.72 -17.49
N PRO A 190 -1.99 -1.59 -18.01
CA PRO A 190 -0.64 -1.15 -17.76
C PRO A 190 -0.50 -0.65 -16.33
N VAL A 191 0.62 -0.99 -15.71
CA VAL A 191 1.04 -0.48 -14.41
C VAL A 191 2.41 0.14 -14.60
N PHE A 192 2.54 1.41 -14.28
CA PHE A 192 3.79 2.16 -14.32
C PHE A 192 4.43 2.16 -12.95
N GLY A 193 5.72 1.91 -12.87
CA GLY A 193 6.49 1.88 -11.64
C GLY A 193 7.72 2.76 -11.68
N MET A 194 8.04 3.33 -10.54
CA MET A 194 9.23 4.12 -10.26
C MET A 194 9.85 3.56 -8.99
N LEU A 195 11.10 3.15 -9.05
CA LEU A 195 11.80 2.51 -7.95
C LEU A 195 13.12 3.23 -7.70
N GLN A 196 13.25 3.84 -6.54
CA GLN A 196 14.51 4.37 -6.04
C GLN A 196 15.43 3.22 -5.64
N ARG A 197 16.64 3.16 -6.16
CA ARG A 197 17.61 2.16 -5.77
C ARG A 197 17.88 2.26 -4.27
N GLU A 198 17.93 1.11 -3.63
CA GLU A 198 18.00 0.99 -2.17
C GLU A 198 16.91 1.74 -1.38
N GLY A 199 15.85 2.20 -2.03
CA GLY A 199 14.76 2.98 -1.46
C GLY A 199 13.38 2.39 -1.71
N PHE A 200 12.44 3.28 -2.01
CA PHE A 200 11.03 2.99 -2.18
C PHE A 200 10.66 2.66 -3.62
N VAL A 201 9.57 1.93 -3.77
CA VAL A 201 8.85 1.76 -5.03
C VAL A 201 7.49 2.44 -4.93
N ILE A 202 7.14 3.18 -5.98
CA ILE A 202 5.80 3.72 -6.21
C ILE A 202 5.32 3.16 -7.53
N ALA A 203 4.12 2.57 -7.55
CA ALA A 203 3.56 1.98 -8.75
C ALA A 203 2.09 2.39 -8.92
N LYS A 204 1.74 2.87 -10.11
CA LYS A 204 0.41 3.40 -10.44
C LYS A 204 -0.19 2.66 -11.63
N VAL A 205 -1.46 2.29 -11.51
CA VAL A 205 -2.25 1.80 -12.65
C VAL A 205 -2.55 2.98 -13.55
N VAL A 206 -2.18 2.87 -14.82
CA VAL A 206 -2.34 3.95 -15.81
C VAL A 206 -3.29 3.56 -16.93
N SER A 207 -3.78 4.54 -17.67
CA SER A 207 -4.68 4.29 -18.82
C SER A 207 -3.92 3.74 -20.03
N ASP A 208 -2.73 4.27 -20.27
CA ASP A 208 -1.81 3.91 -21.36
C ASP A 208 -0.36 4.21 -20.95
N THR A 209 0.59 3.93 -21.85
CA THR A 209 2.02 4.13 -21.62
C THR A 209 2.62 5.20 -22.55
N LYS A 210 1.84 6.22 -22.88
CA LYS A 210 2.30 7.36 -23.69
C LYS A 210 3.04 8.39 -22.84
N ALA A 211 3.89 9.18 -23.46
CA ALA A 211 4.63 10.25 -22.80
C ALA A 211 3.71 11.20 -22.00
N GLY A 212 2.59 11.65 -22.61
CA GLY A 212 1.63 12.53 -21.94
C GLY A 212 0.95 11.93 -20.68
N THR A 213 1.00 10.60 -20.50
CA THR A 213 0.51 9.93 -19.29
C THR A 213 1.63 9.69 -18.27
N LEU A 214 2.83 9.30 -18.73
CA LEU A 214 3.91 8.90 -17.83
C LEU A 214 4.73 10.07 -17.30
N LEU A 215 5.06 11.07 -18.17
CA LEU A 215 5.92 12.18 -17.76
C LEU A 215 5.34 13.03 -16.62
N PRO A 216 4.04 13.38 -16.60
CA PRO A 216 3.46 14.07 -15.45
C PRO A 216 3.61 13.28 -14.15
N ILE A 217 3.47 11.95 -14.21
CA ILE A 217 3.62 11.09 -13.01
C ILE A 217 5.07 11.09 -12.52
N ILE A 218 6.04 11.10 -13.43
CA ILE A 218 7.46 11.21 -13.07
C ILE A 218 7.72 12.55 -12.38
N ASN A 219 7.24 13.64 -12.95
CA ASN A 219 7.45 14.99 -12.39
C ASN A 219 6.80 15.17 -11.02
N ASP A 220 5.66 14.49 -10.76
CA ASP A 220 4.99 14.52 -9.46
C ASP A 220 5.72 13.71 -8.38
N VAL A 221 6.48 12.68 -8.78
CA VAL A 221 6.98 11.65 -7.86
C VAL A 221 8.50 11.66 -7.72
N VAL A 222 9.23 12.06 -8.76
CA VAL A 222 10.70 12.06 -8.76
C VAL A 222 11.23 13.47 -8.51
N CYS A 223 12.12 13.62 -7.56
CA CYS A 223 12.75 14.91 -7.26
C CYS A 223 13.64 15.38 -8.41
N PRO A 224 13.60 16.67 -8.78
CA PRO A 224 14.59 17.25 -9.68
C PRO A 224 16.03 16.97 -9.22
N GLY A 225 16.93 16.81 -10.19
CA GLY A 225 18.33 16.45 -9.95
C GLY A 225 18.57 14.94 -9.77
N SER A 226 17.52 14.11 -9.91
CA SER A 226 17.66 12.65 -9.89
C SER A 226 18.13 12.09 -11.24
N THR A 227 18.80 10.93 -11.21
CA THR A 227 19.15 10.15 -12.39
C THR A 227 18.05 9.11 -12.64
N ILE A 228 17.41 9.15 -13.81
CA ILE A 228 16.34 8.23 -14.21
C ILE A 228 16.91 7.17 -15.15
N PHE A 229 16.74 5.89 -14.80
CA PHE A 229 17.05 4.76 -15.66
C PHE A 229 15.78 4.16 -16.26
N SER A 230 15.69 4.11 -17.57
CA SER A 230 14.57 3.50 -18.29
C SER A 230 15.03 2.49 -19.36
N ASP A 231 14.08 1.70 -19.89
CA ASP A 231 14.31 0.95 -21.13
C ASP A 231 14.29 1.88 -22.36
N GLU A 232 14.42 1.27 -23.57
CA GLU A 232 14.40 1.98 -24.86
C GLU A 232 13.01 2.55 -25.25
N TRP A 233 12.04 2.62 -24.33
CA TRP A 233 10.68 3.02 -24.66
C TRP A 233 10.60 4.48 -25.08
N TYR A 234 9.94 4.74 -26.20
CA TYR A 234 9.88 6.07 -26.82
C TYR A 234 9.30 7.16 -25.93
N ALA A 235 8.42 6.81 -25.00
CA ALA A 235 7.76 7.76 -24.11
C ALA A 235 8.73 8.55 -23.20
N TYR A 236 9.95 8.06 -22.98
CA TYR A 236 10.96 8.72 -22.13
C TYR A 236 11.88 9.67 -22.86
N LYS A 237 11.76 9.80 -24.20
CA LYS A 237 12.64 10.69 -25.00
C LYS A 237 12.46 12.17 -24.64
N ASP A 238 11.26 12.54 -24.21
CA ASP A 238 10.88 13.90 -23.87
C ASP A 238 11.05 14.21 -22.38
N LEU A 239 11.80 13.39 -21.63
CA LEU A 239 12.18 13.71 -20.25
C LEU A 239 12.98 15.02 -20.25
N ASP A 240 12.60 15.93 -19.34
CA ASP A 240 13.26 17.24 -19.23
C ASP A 240 14.70 17.07 -18.70
N LYS A 241 15.65 17.30 -19.58
CA LYS A 241 17.09 17.20 -19.30
C LYS A 241 17.60 18.25 -18.32
N ASN A 242 16.83 19.31 -18.07
CA ASN A 242 17.17 20.29 -17.04
C ASN A 242 16.76 19.82 -15.64
N LEU A 243 15.81 18.89 -15.57
CA LEU A 243 15.31 18.35 -14.31
C LEU A 243 15.97 17.01 -13.95
N TYR A 244 16.31 16.18 -14.97
CA TYR A 244 16.76 14.81 -14.75
C TYR A 244 17.95 14.41 -15.63
N ASP A 245 18.90 13.66 -15.06
CA ASP A 245 19.83 12.88 -15.86
C ASP A 245 19.14 11.60 -16.34
N HIS A 246 19.19 11.32 -17.65
CA HIS A 246 18.50 10.16 -18.21
C HIS A 246 19.48 9.11 -18.75
N GLY A 247 19.48 7.94 -18.14
CA GLY A 247 20.23 6.75 -18.56
C GLY A 247 19.33 5.72 -19.23
N VAL A 248 19.56 5.44 -20.52
CA VAL A 248 18.80 4.41 -21.28
C VAL A 248 19.53 3.08 -21.24
N VAL A 249 18.81 2.00 -20.94
CA VAL A 249 19.29 0.61 -20.96
C VAL A 249 18.83 -0.07 -22.25
N TYR A 250 19.78 -0.58 -23.05
CA TYR A 250 19.51 -1.17 -24.37
C TYR A 250 19.44 -2.70 -24.28
N HIS A 251 18.24 -3.26 -24.07
CA HIS A 251 18.04 -4.71 -23.97
C HIS A 251 18.30 -5.47 -25.30
N LYS A 252 18.09 -4.83 -26.46
CA LYS A 252 18.26 -5.46 -27.79
C LYS A 252 19.69 -5.89 -28.12
N LYS A 253 20.70 -5.31 -27.46
CA LYS A 253 22.11 -5.64 -27.67
C LYS A 253 22.64 -6.72 -26.72
N GLY A 254 21.78 -7.39 -25.94
CA GLY A 254 22.20 -8.37 -24.94
C GLY A 254 22.88 -7.76 -23.72
N ALA A 255 22.99 -6.44 -23.64
CA ALA A 255 23.58 -5.72 -22.53
C ALA A 255 22.48 -5.40 -21.51
N TYR A 256 22.34 -6.26 -20.52
CA TYR A 256 21.42 -6.05 -19.38
C TYR A 256 21.98 -5.06 -18.35
N VAL A 257 23.27 -4.79 -18.41
CA VAL A 257 23.99 -3.87 -17.51
C VAL A 257 25.08 -3.16 -18.32
N ILE A 258 25.09 -1.84 -18.33
CA ILE A 258 26.15 -1.01 -18.91
C ILE A 258 26.69 -0.13 -17.76
N GLY A 259 27.75 -0.58 -17.08
CA GLY A 259 28.20 0.00 -15.82
C GLY A 259 27.08 -0.13 -14.77
N ASP A 260 26.71 0.97 -14.12
CA ASP A 260 25.63 1.00 -13.12
C ASP A 260 24.21 1.16 -13.73
N ARG A 261 24.10 1.16 -15.06
CA ARG A 261 22.80 1.34 -15.75
C ARG A 261 22.10 0.01 -15.93
N HIS A 262 21.04 -0.21 -15.15
CA HIS A 262 20.16 -1.37 -15.25
C HIS A 262 18.76 -1.04 -14.71
N THR A 263 17.76 -1.87 -15.05
CA THR A 263 16.39 -1.84 -14.53
C THR A 263 16.02 -3.13 -13.81
N ASN A 264 17.02 -3.90 -13.36
CA ASN A 264 16.82 -5.23 -12.77
C ASN A 264 16.02 -5.19 -11.47
N THR A 265 16.13 -4.10 -10.69
CA THR A 265 15.47 -4.01 -9.39
C THR A 265 13.96 -3.87 -9.56
N ILE A 266 13.52 -3.02 -10.46
CA ILE A 266 12.10 -2.85 -10.76
C ILE A 266 11.52 -4.08 -11.48
N GLU A 267 12.29 -4.77 -12.33
CA GLU A 267 11.87 -6.05 -12.93
C GLU A 267 11.67 -7.12 -11.85
N GLY A 268 12.53 -7.18 -10.85
CA GLY A 268 12.38 -8.04 -9.67
C GLY A 268 11.08 -7.76 -8.92
N PHE A 269 10.73 -6.48 -8.73
CA PHE A 269 9.46 -6.07 -8.14
C PHE A 269 8.25 -6.53 -8.99
N TRP A 270 8.30 -6.38 -10.33
CA TRP A 270 7.26 -6.89 -11.22
C TRP A 270 7.11 -8.41 -11.14
N GLY A 271 8.21 -9.12 -11.07
CA GLY A 271 8.21 -10.57 -10.85
C GLY A 271 7.46 -10.94 -9.58
N HIS A 272 7.68 -10.19 -8.49
CA HIS A 272 7.01 -10.40 -7.21
C HIS A 272 5.50 -10.09 -7.30
N LEU A 273 5.12 -8.96 -7.86
CA LEU A 273 3.73 -8.55 -8.09
C LEU A 273 2.98 -9.62 -8.91
N LYS A 274 3.54 -10.03 -10.06
CA LYS A 274 2.90 -11.04 -10.93
C LYS A 274 2.73 -12.39 -10.24
N ARG A 275 3.72 -12.85 -9.47
CA ARG A 275 3.61 -14.09 -8.68
C ARG A 275 2.54 -14.00 -7.60
N THR A 276 2.41 -12.85 -6.93
CA THR A 276 1.35 -12.60 -5.95
C THR A 276 -0.03 -12.63 -6.60
N LEU A 277 -0.22 -11.90 -7.69
CA LEU A 277 -1.51 -11.84 -8.37
C LEU A 277 -1.92 -13.23 -8.91
N LYS A 278 -1.00 -13.96 -9.56
CA LYS A 278 -1.30 -15.27 -10.14
C LYS A 278 -1.45 -16.35 -9.08
N GLY A 279 -0.61 -16.37 -8.05
CA GLY A 279 -0.54 -17.48 -7.09
C GLY A 279 -1.53 -17.37 -5.93
N VAL A 280 -1.92 -16.15 -5.54
CA VAL A 280 -2.78 -15.91 -4.37
C VAL A 280 -4.19 -15.49 -4.78
N HIS A 281 -4.29 -14.57 -5.74
CA HIS A 281 -5.58 -13.95 -6.11
C HIS A 281 -6.14 -14.54 -7.41
N HIS A 282 -5.34 -15.23 -8.21
CA HIS A 282 -5.64 -15.82 -9.52
C HIS A 282 -6.07 -14.77 -10.55
N TRP A 283 -7.04 -13.94 -10.24
CA TRP A 283 -7.52 -12.86 -11.07
C TRP A 283 -7.99 -11.67 -10.24
N VAL A 284 -7.67 -10.47 -10.73
CA VAL A 284 -8.07 -9.20 -10.12
C VAL A 284 -8.70 -8.32 -11.20
N SER A 285 -9.85 -7.73 -10.93
CA SER A 285 -10.49 -6.81 -11.87
C SER A 285 -9.71 -5.49 -11.97
N ARG A 286 -9.75 -4.85 -13.14
CA ARG A 286 -9.10 -3.56 -13.41
C ARG A 286 -9.41 -2.52 -12.32
N LYS A 287 -10.68 -2.38 -11.94
CA LYS A 287 -11.15 -1.41 -10.94
C LYS A 287 -10.56 -1.57 -9.53
N HIS A 288 -10.06 -2.74 -9.20
CA HIS A 288 -9.45 -3.02 -7.89
C HIS A 288 -7.93 -3.18 -7.95
N LEU A 289 -7.35 -3.20 -9.16
CA LEU A 289 -5.95 -3.55 -9.36
C LEU A 289 -4.99 -2.64 -8.57
N GLN A 290 -5.27 -1.33 -8.48
CA GLN A 290 -4.40 -0.40 -7.75
C GLN A 290 -4.16 -0.86 -6.31
N ARG A 291 -5.18 -1.28 -5.57
CA ARG A 291 -5.01 -1.74 -4.16
C ARG A 291 -4.09 -2.95 -4.02
N TYR A 292 -4.06 -3.82 -5.02
CA TYR A 292 -3.15 -4.97 -5.03
C TYR A 292 -1.73 -4.57 -5.41
N VAL A 293 -1.58 -3.57 -6.27
CA VAL A 293 -0.30 -2.93 -6.58
C VAL A 293 0.24 -2.25 -5.34
N ASP A 294 -0.56 -1.42 -4.67
CA ASP A 294 -0.21 -0.74 -3.41
C ASP A 294 0.19 -1.75 -2.32
N SER A 295 -0.53 -2.86 -2.23
CA SER A 295 -0.21 -3.94 -1.29
C SER A 295 1.14 -4.59 -1.57
N SER A 296 1.55 -4.69 -2.85
CA SER A 296 2.87 -5.21 -3.22
C SER A 296 3.96 -4.18 -2.98
N ALA A 297 3.69 -2.90 -3.27
CA ALA A 297 4.58 -1.78 -2.98
C ALA A 297 4.81 -1.63 -1.47
N PHE A 298 3.76 -1.67 -0.66
CA PHE A 298 3.86 -1.64 0.80
C PHE A 298 4.80 -2.73 1.34
N ARG A 299 4.65 -3.98 0.89
CA ARG A 299 5.54 -5.08 1.31
C ARG A 299 6.99 -4.88 0.89
N TYR A 300 7.21 -4.34 -0.31
CA TYR A 300 8.55 -4.02 -0.78
C TYR A 300 9.17 -2.92 0.06
N ASN A 301 8.43 -1.85 0.30
CA ASN A 301 8.89 -0.65 1.01
C ASN A 301 9.13 -0.91 2.50
N THR A 302 8.42 -1.88 3.09
CA THR A 302 8.54 -2.24 4.52
C THR A 302 9.29 -3.55 4.76
N LYS A 303 10.00 -4.10 3.75
CA LYS A 303 10.63 -5.42 3.83
C LYS A 303 11.70 -5.55 4.93
N HIS A 304 12.30 -4.43 5.31
CA HIS A 304 13.34 -4.35 6.35
C HIS A 304 12.77 -4.11 7.75
N LEU A 305 11.48 -3.74 7.86
CA LEU A 305 10.81 -3.56 9.14
C LEU A 305 10.42 -4.91 9.76
N SER A 306 10.38 -4.95 11.08
CA SER A 306 9.81 -6.06 11.87
C SER A 306 8.30 -6.17 11.67
N GLU A 307 7.71 -7.26 12.12
CA GLU A 307 6.26 -7.50 12.08
C GLU A 307 5.47 -6.43 12.82
N CYS A 308 5.98 -6.00 13.96
CA CYS A 308 5.36 -4.98 14.80
C CYS A 308 5.43 -3.59 14.15
N GLU A 309 6.59 -3.20 13.66
CA GLU A 309 6.78 -1.91 12.96
C GLU A 309 5.88 -1.80 11.72
N ARG A 310 5.74 -2.87 10.93
CA ARG A 310 4.78 -2.89 9.82
C ARG A 310 3.34 -2.71 10.27
N PHE A 311 3.00 -3.29 11.43
CA PHE A 311 1.68 -3.14 12.01
C PHE A 311 1.41 -1.69 12.41
N ASP A 312 2.40 -1.00 12.96
CA ASP A 312 2.31 0.42 13.32
C ASP A 312 2.15 1.30 12.10
N VAL A 313 2.97 1.08 11.06
CA VAL A 313 2.85 1.79 9.78
C VAL A 313 1.44 1.64 9.21
N LEU A 314 0.84 0.45 9.26
CA LEU A 314 -0.54 0.25 8.84
C LEU A 314 -1.51 1.07 9.70
N LEU A 315 -1.36 1.01 11.02
CA LEU A 315 -2.31 1.65 11.94
C LEU A 315 -2.25 3.19 11.89
N GLN A 316 -1.14 3.78 11.51
CA GLN A 316 -1.05 5.22 11.25
C GLN A 316 -1.92 5.65 10.07
N ASN A 317 -2.19 4.75 9.13
CA ASN A 317 -2.94 5.00 7.91
C ASN A 317 -4.41 4.53 7.95
N ILE A 318 -4.94 4.14 9.10
CA ILE A 318 -6.33 3.63 9.21
C ILE A 318 -7.41 4.71 9.06
N GLY A 319 -7.06 5.98 9.03
CA GLY A 319 -7.98 7.13 8.97
C GLY A 319 -8.82 7.24 7.70
N HIS A 320 -8.67 6.31 6.75
CA HIS A 320 -9.37 6.35 5.46
C HIS A 320 -10.53 5.34 5.42
N ARG A 321 -11.75 5.81 5.68
CA ARG A 321 -12.94 4.97 5.56
C ARG A 321 -13.24 4.60 4.11
N LEU A 322 -13.22 3.31 3.79
CA LEU A 322 -13.71 2.79 2.51
C LEU A 322 -15.14 2.26 2.66
N ARG A 323 -16.09 2.84 1.91
CA ARG A 323 -17.49 2.37 1.88
C ARG A 323 -17.68 1.29 0.81
N TYR A 324 -18.58 0.34 1.07
CA TYR A 324 -18.88 -0.73 0.11
C TYR A 324 -19.43 -0.19 -1.24
N SER A 325 -20.19 0.90 -1.22
CA SER A 325 -20.66 1.59 -2.43
C SER A 325 -19.50 2.08 -3.30
N GLN A 326 -18.41 2.59 -2.70
CA GLN A 326 -17.23 3.03 -3.43
C GLN A 326 -16.53 1.86 -4.17
N LEU A 327 -16.57 0.63 -3.60
CA LEU A 327 -16.03 -0.56 -4.28
C LEU A 327 -16.87 -1.00 -5.48
N LYS A 328 -18.20 -0.76 -5.44
CA LYS A 328 -19.09 -1.09 -6.55
C LYS A 328 -19.01 -0.07 -7.68
N ASN A 329 -18.93 1.21 -7.35
CA ASN A 329 -19.07 2.34 -8.26
C ASN A 329 -17.76 2.84 -8.87
N VAL A 330 -16.62 2.17 -8.61
CA VAL A 330 -15.38 2.47 -9.34
C VAL A 330 -15.62 2.14 -10.80
N ALA A 331 -15.49 3.14 -11.68
CA ALA A 331 -15.58 2.93 -13.13
C ALA A 331 -14.56 1.85 -13.57
N ALA A 332 -14.98 1.03 -14.51
CA ALA A 332 -14.20 -0.10 -15.00
C ALA A 332 -13.05 0.35 -15.89
#